data_a15f53cb550a7715f11001a324705c97
#
_entry.id   a15f53cb550a7715f11001a324705c97
#
_cell.length_a   1.000
_cell.length_b   1.000
_cell.length_c   1.000
_cell.angle_alpha   90.00
_cell.angle_beta   90.00
_cell.angle_gamma   90.00
#
_symmetry.space_group_name_H-M   'P 1'
#
loop_
_entity.id
_entity.type
_entity.pdbx_description
1 polymer ?
#
loop_
_entity_poly.entity_id
_entity_poly.type
_entity_poly.pdbx_seq_one_letter_code
_entity_poly.pdbx_strand_id
1 'polypeptide(L)'
;MMTRLFAIALLTIPAVAQTGEPPANPLSTWLRNAYNGNRNNIVRTAERMPEENYGMRPGPQEEVRTFGQQVGHVANYNFLWCSQAKGEKNPNAGNNLEKLNTKAEFLKAVNDAFAYCEVVYNSLTDASGTEMIDITQESGRQTRNLRMALLILNYGHNNEIYGSMVSYLRMKGITPPASERRPPQKQ
;
A
#
# COMPACT_ATOMS: atom_id res chain seq x y z
N MET A 1 68.60 21.92 -16.67
CA MET A 1 67.49 21.38 -15.82
C MET A 1 66.26 22.25 -16.08
N MET A 2 65.34 21.77 -16.95
CA MET A 2 64.11 22.53 -17.26
C MET A 2 62.96 21.97 -16.40
N THR A 3 62.48 22.78 -15.43
CA THR A 3 61.36 22.47 -14.59
C THR A 3 60.06 22.77 -15.34
N ARG A 4 59.30 21.71 -15.66
CA ARG A 4 57.96 21.86 -16.27
C ARG A 4 56.94 22.05 -15.15
N LEU A 5 56.33 23.24 -15.10
CA LEU A 5 55.14 23.52 -14.28
C LEU A 5 53.91 22.94 -14.96
N PHE A 6 53.27 21.95 -14.29
CA PHE A 6 51.95 21.49 -14.69
C PHE A 6 50.91 22.38 -14.06
N ALA A 7 50.18 23.12 -14.87
CA ALA A 7 48.98 23.86 -14.42
C ALA A 7 47.78 22.89 -14.31
N ILE A 8 47.28 22.65 -13.10
CA ILE A 8 46.06 21.89 -12.88
C ILE A 8 44.88 22.87 -13.04
N ALA A 9 44.13 22.72 -14.13
CA ALA A 9 42.88 23.45 -14.33
C ALA A 9 41.79 22.79 -13.46
N LEU A 10 41.35 23.48 -12.41
CA LEU A 10 40.17 23.07 -11.65
C LEU A 10 38.91 23.37 -12.50
N LEU A 11 38.30 22.34 -13.04
CA LEU A 11 36.94 22.41 -13.62
C LEU A 11 35.93 22.53 -12.49
N THR A 12 35.43 23.75 -12.24
CA THR A 12 34.26 23.96 -11.39
C THR A 12 33.00 23.58 -12.15
N ILE A 13 32.42 22.42 -11.82
CA ILE A 13 31.10 22.02 -12.30
C ILE A 13 30.09 22.86 -11.51
N PRO A 14 29.24 23.71 -12.15
CA PRO A 14 28.18 24.40 -11.43
C PRO A 14 27.21 23.36 -10.88
N ALA A 15 27.08 23.29 -9.55
CA ALA A 15 25.99 22.54 -8.93
C ALA A 15 24.69 23.24 -9.34
N VAL A 16 23.93 22.63 -10.23
CA VAL A 16 22.55 23.05 -10.52
C VAL A 16 21.74 22.71 -9.26
N ALA A 17 21.61 23.70 -8.38
CA ALA A 17 20.67 23.62 -7.30
C ALA A 17 19.26 23.44 -7.91
N GLN A 18 18.56 22.35 -7.57
CA GLN A 18 17.14 22.20 -7.90
C GLN A 18 16.39 23.28 -7.12
N THR A 19 16.10 24.40 -7.80
CA THR A 19 15.36 25.55 -7.24
C THR A 19 13.84 25.38 -7.37
N GLY A 20 13.33 24.16 -7.23
CA GLY A 20 11.90 23.91 -7.12
C GLY A 20 11.47 24.03 -5.67
N GLU A 21 10.53 24.94 -5.36
CA GLU A 21 9.85 24.91 -4.07
C GLU A 21 9.29 23.50 -3.82
N PRO A 22 9.49 22.91 -2.62
CA PRO A 22 8.91 21.61 -2.33
C PRO A 22 7.38 21.69 -2.47
N PRO A 23 6.71 20.62 -2.96
CA PRO A 23 5.26 20.62 -3.10
C PRO A 23 4.61 20.92 -1.75
N ALA A 24 3.44 21.59 -1.76
CA ALA A 24 2.75 22.06 -0.55
C ALA A 24 2.46 20.98 0.50
N ASN A 25 2.39 19.69 0.06
CA ASN A 25 2.10 18.54 0.91
C ASN A 25 2.98 17.34 0.49
N PRO A 26 4.30 17.37 0.68
CA PRO A 26 5.21 16.37 0.15
C PRO A 26 4.97 14.98 0.75
N LEU A 27 4.70 14.86 2.05
CA LEU A 27 4.55 13.58 2.74
C LEU A 27 3.23 12.91 2.36
N SER A 28 2.12 13.62 2.44
CA SER A 28 0.80 13.09 2.09
C SER A 28 0.67 12.80 0.59
N THR A 29 1.31 13.61 -0.26
CA THR A 29 1.38 13.34 -1.70
C THR A 29 2.16 12.06 -2.00
N TRP A 30 3.32 11.87 -1.36
CA TRP A 30 4.10 10.65 -1.49
C TRP A 30 3.29 9.43 -1.03
N LEU A 31 2.69 9.52 0.16
CA LEU A 31 1.93 8.42 0.76
C LEU A 31 0.72 8.02 -0.10
N ARG A 32 -0.01 8.99 -0.65
CA ARG A 32 -1.12 8.76 -1.58
C ARG A 32 -0.64 8.03 -2.85
N ASN A 33 0.48 8.46 -3.43
CA ASN A 33 1.04 7.81 -4.63
C ASN A 33 1.50 6.38 -4.33
N ALA A 34 2.13 6.17 -3.19
CA ALA A 34 2.55 4.85 -2.71
C ALA A 34 1.34 3.92 -2.49
N TYR A 35 0.29 4.42 -1.84
CA TYR A 35 -0.98 3.72 -1.68
C TYR A 35 -1.61 3.32 -3.02
N ASN A 36 -1.67 4.23 -4.00
CA ASN A 36 -2.23 3.95 -5.32
C ASN A 36 -1.46 2.85 -6.05
N GLY A 37 -0.12 2.86 -5.96
CA GLY A 37 0.73 1.80 -6.50
C GLY A 37 0.45 0.45 -5.84
N ASN A 38 0.32 0.44 -4.52
CA ASN A 38 0.02 -0.75 -3.73
C ASN A 38 -1.38 -1.31 -4.05
N ARG A 39 -2.43 -0.46 -4.07
CA ARG A 39 -3.79 -0.83 -4.50
C ARG A 39 -3.78 -1.51 -5.87
N ASN A 40 -3.14 -0.88 -6.87
CA ASN A 40 -3.05 -1.45 -8.22
C ASN A 40 -2.40 -2.84 -8.22
N ASN A 41 -1.34 -3.03 -7.46
CA ASN A 41 -0.66 -4.31 -7.37
C ASN A 41 -1.54 -5.38 -6.72
N ILE A 42 -2.23 -5.07 -5.62
CA ILE A 42 -3.09 -6.02 -4.89
C ILE A 42 -4.31 -6.40 -5.71
N VAL A 43 -5.04 -5.42 -6.26
CA VAL A 43 -6.25 -5.69 -7.05
C VAL A 43 -5.91 -6.54 -8.28
N ARG A 44 -4.89 -6.16 -9.04
CA ARG A 44 -4.45 -6.95 -10.20
C ARG A 44 -3.93 -8.35 -9.82
N THR A 45 -3.36 -8.51 -8.64
CA THR A 45 -2.95 -9.81 -8.13
C THR A 45 -4.16 -10.68 -7.84
N ALA A 46 -5.18 -10.13 -7.19
CA ALA A 46 -6.44 -10.83 -6.95
C ALA A 46 -7.16 -11.19 -8.26
N GLU A 47 -7.23 -10.27 -9.22
CA GLU A 47 -7.83 -10.50 -10.54
C GLU A 47 -7.16 -11.64 -11.32
N ARG A 48 -5.82 -11.73 -11.26
CA ARG A 48 -5.03 -12.70 -12.03
C ARG A 48 -5.08 -14.11 -11.49
N MET A 49 -5.26 -14.27 -10.19
CA MET A 49 -5.39 -15.61 -9.61
C MET A 49 -6.65 -16.28 -10.13
N PRO A 50 -6.56 -17.47 -10.77
CA PRO A 50 -7.72 -18.25 -11.13
C PRO A 50 -8.58 -18.61 -9.91
N GLU A 51 -9.89 -18.67 -10.10
CA GLU A 51 -10.85 -18.89 -9.00
C GLU A 51 -10.58 -20.18 -8.23
N GLU A 52 -10.27 -21.25 -8.92
CA GLU A 52 -9.95 -22.56 -8.34
C GLU A 52 -8.74 -22.53 -7.39
N ASN A 53 -7.91 -21.48 -7.46
CA ASN A 53 -6.74 -21.31 -6.61
C ASN A 53 -6.98 -20.38 -5.41
N TYR A 54 -8.17 -19.83 -5.25
CA TYR A 54 -8.48 -18.95 -4.12
C TYR A 54 -8.45 -19.69 -2.77
N GLY A 55 -8.73 -21.00 -2.77
CA GLY A 55 -8.62 -21.85 -1.57
C GLY A 55 -7.22 -22.39 -1.29
N MET A 56 -6.21 -22.13 -2.15
CA MET A 56 -4.86 -22.67 -1.93
C MET A 56 -4.13 -22.00 -0.78
N ARG A 57 -3.27 -22.80 -0.11
CA ARG A 57 -2.27 -22.37 0.88
C ARG A 57 -0.86 -22.67 0.39
N PRO A 58 0.17 -21.96 0.86
CA PRO A 58 1.57 -22.24 0.47
C PRO A 58 2.16 -23.50 1.13
N GLY A 59 1.49 -24.04 2.13
CA GLY A 59 1.90 -25.22 2.89
C GLY A 59 0.70 -25.92 3.54
N PRO A 60 0.95 -27.03 4.26
CA PRO A 60 -0.10 -27.84 4.89
C PRO A 60 -0.68 -27.21 6.17
N GLN A 61 -0.10 -26.14 6.69
CA GLN A 61 -0.50 -25.52 7.96
C GLN A 61 -1.85 -24.82 7.78
N GLU A 62 -2.85 -25.21 8.57
CA GLU A 62 -4.21 -24.67 8.48
C GLU A 62 -4.31 -23.22 8.96
N GLU A 63 -3.44 -22.79 9.87
CA GLU A 63 -3.34 -21.41 10.37
C GLU A 63 -2.83 -20.42 9.32
N VAL A 64 -2.19 -20.90 8.25
CA VAL A 64 -1.76 -20.05 7.14
C VAL A 64 -2.96 -19.71 6.26
N ARG A 65 -3.17 -18.44 6.00
CA ARG A 65 -4.29 -17.97 5.17
C ARG A 65 -4.26 -18.57 3.78
N THR A 66 -5.45 -18.89 3.24
CA THR A 66 -5.60 -19.16 1.81
C THR A 66 -5.39 -17.87 1.00
N PHE A 67 -5.22 -17.97 -0.33
CA PHE A 67 -5.11 -16.80 -1.19
C PHE A 67 -6.33 -15.87 -1.05
N GLY A 68 -7.55 -16.41 -1.08
CA GLY A 68 -8.77 -15.63 -0.89
C GLY A 68 -8.79 -14.95 0.48
N GLN A 69 -8.38 -15.66 1.53
CA GLN A 69 -8.28 -15.08 2.88
C GLN A 69 -7.26 -13.92 2.94
N GLN A 70 -6.16 -13.95 2.18
CA GLN A 70 -5.24 -12.81 2.06
C GLN A 70 -5.95 -11.59 1.46
N VAL A 71 -6.75 -11.78 0.41
CA VAL A 71 -7.55 -10.71 -0.21
C VAL A 71 -8.57 -10.13 0.77
N GLY A 72 -9.32 -10.99 1.47
CA GLY A 72 -10.28 -10.58 2.50
C GLY A 72 -9.62 -9.85 3.67
N HIS A 73 -8.42 -10.28 4.07
CA HIS A 73 -7.62 -9.66 5.12
C HIS A 73 -7.22 -8.23 4.76
N VAL A 74 -6.74 -7.99 3.53
CA VAL A 74 -6.50 -6.64 3.02
C VAL A 74 -7.75 -5.77 3.14
N ALA A 75 -8.92 -6.28 2.74
CA ALA A 75 -10.17 -5.54 2.81
C ALA A 75 -10.56 -5.20 4.25
N ASN A 76 -10.48 -6.15 5.18
CA ASN A 76 -10.76 -5.92 6.60
C ASN A 76 -9.92 -4.79 7.18
N TYR A 77 -8.61 -4.80 6.93
CA TYR A 77 -7.70 -3.82 7.52
C TYR A 77 -7.71 -2.46 6.81
N ASN A 78 -8.04 -2.41 5.52
CA ASN A 78 -8.32 -1.15 4.86
C ASN A 78 -9.53 -0.45 5.50
N PHE A 79 -10.65 -1.14 5.70
CA PHE A 79 -11.79 -0.57 6.40
C PHE A 79 -11.44 -0.13 7.82
N LEU A 80 -10.70 -0.94 8.57
CA LEU A 80 -10.31 -0.63 9.94
C LEU A 80 -9.48 0.64 10.04
N TRP A 81 -8.34 0.71 9.38
CA TRP A 81 -7.43 1.84 9.55
C TRP A 81 -7.91 3.12 8.87
N CYS A 82 -8.59 3.00 7.72
CA CYS A 82 -9.11 4.17 7.05
C CYS A 82 -10.31 4.79 7.83
N SER A 83 -11.16 3.97 8.45
CA SER A 83 -12.21 4.49 9.33
C SER A 83 -11.65 5.16 10.57
N GLN A 84 -10.62 4.57 11.19
CA GLN A 84 -9.92 5.18 12.30
C GLN A 84 -9.30 6.52 11.89
N ALA A 85 -8.61 6.59 10.75
CA ALA A 85 -8.02 7.83 10.25
C ALA A 85 -9.05 8.92 9.94
N LYS A 86 -10.28 8.53 9.56
CA LYS A 86 -11.43 9.45 9.41
C LYS A 86 -12.06 9.88 10.75
N GLY A 87 -11.83 9.12 11.82
CA GLY A 87 -12.55 9.28 13.08
C GLY A 87 -14.00 8.76 13.02
N GLU A 88 -14.27 7.78 12.17
CA GLU A 88 -15.60 7.16 11.97
C GLU A 88 -15.64 5.73 12.48
N LYS A 89 -16.87 5.20 12.65
CA LYS A 89 -17.04 3.77 12.89
C LYS A 89 -16.60 2.98 11.66
N ASN A 90 -15.96 1.82 11.91
CA ASN A 90 -15.63 0.90 10.84
C ASN A 90 -16.91 0.42 10.13
N PRO A 91 -17.09 0.71 8.82
CA PRO A 91 -18.30 0.28 8.10
C PRO A 91 -18.40 -1.24 7.94
N ASN A 92 -17.31 -1.95 8.16
CA ASN A 92 -17.25 -3.42 8.13
C ASN A 92 -17.26 -4.04 9.54
N ALA A 93 -17.55 -3.26 10.60
CA ALA A 93 -17.55 -3.78 11.98
C ALA A 93 -18.46 -5.01 12.14
N GLY A 94 -17.95 -6.03 12.83
CA GLY A 94 -18.67 -7.28 13.04
C GLY A 94 -18.63 -8.28 11.88
N ASN A 95 -18.08 -7.89 10.71
CA ASN A 95 -17.92 -8.78 9.57
C ASN A 95 -16.46 -9.23 9.45
N ASN A 96 -16.26 -10.45 8.95
CA ASN A 96 -14.94 -10.96 8.61
C ASN A 96 -14.90 -11.36 7.14
N LEU A 97 -14.29 -10.51 6.30
CA LEU A 97 -14.20 -10.71 4.86
C LEU A 97 -13.23 -11.85 4.47
N GLU A 98 -12.47 -12.39 5.43
CA GLU A 98 -11.69 -13.63 5.20
C GLU A 98 -12.59 -14.88 5.08
N LYS A 99 -13.88 -14.77 5.44
CA LYS A 99 -14.86 -15.87 5.37
C LYS A 99 -15.67 -15.92 4.07
N LEU A 100 -15.37 -15.05 3.11
CA LEU A 100 -15.98 -15.07 1.78
C LEU A 100 -15.57 -16.36 1.04
N ASN A 101 -16.38 -16.76 0.05
CA ASN A 101 -16.25 -18.08 -0.58
C ASN A 101 -15.83 -18.01 -2.05
N THR A 102 -16.18 -16.95 -2.75
CA THR A 102 -15.95 -16.83 -4.20
C THR A 102 -14.97 -15.73 -4.55
N LYS A 103 -14.27 -15.88 -5.63
CA LYS A 103 -13.39 -14.83 -6.18
C LYS A 103 -14.14 -13.52 -6.38
N ALA A 104 -15.38 -13.57 -6.88
CA ALA A 104 -16.19 -12.38 -7.13
C ALA A 104 -16.47 -11.60 -5.84
N GLU A 105 -16.81 -12.30 -4.75
CA GLU A 105 -17.03 -11.69 -3.44
C GLU A 105 -15.75 -11.05 -2.89
N PHE A 106 -14.61 -11.76 -2.97
CA PHE A 106 -13.31 -11.22 -2.55
C PHE A 106 -12.89 -10.00 -3.36
N LEU A 107 -13.07 -10.02 -4.69
CA LEU A 107 -12.77 -8.87 -5.56
C LEU A 107 -13.67 -7.68 -5.22
N LYS A 108 -14.97 -7.92 -5.00
CA LYS A 108 -15.89 -6.84 -4.59
C LYS A 108 -15.44 -6.24 -3.26
N ALA A 109 -15.17 -7.07 -2.25
CA ALA A 109 -14.78 -6.62 -0.93
C ALA A 109 -13.49 -5.79 -0.94
N VAL A 110 -12.46 -6.24 -1.65
CA VAL A 110 -11.17 -5.52 -1.71
C VAL A 110 -11.29 -4.21 -2.48
N ASN A 111 -12.09 -4.17 -3.56
CA ASN A 111 -12.34 -2.94 -4.31
C ASN A 111 -13.13 -1.93 -3.48
N ASP A 112 -14.19 -2.34 -2.77
CA ASP A 112 -14.97 -1.48 -1.89
C ASP A 112 -14.10 -0.89 -0.78
N ALA A 113 -13.25 -1.72 -0.15
CA ALA A 113 -12.34 -1.28 0.90
C ALA A 113 -11.29 -0.28 0.39
N PHE A 114 -10.74 -0.49 -0.80
CA PHE A 114 -9.84 0.47 -1.43
C PHE A 114 -10.55 1.76 -1.82
N ALA A 115 -11.77 1.70 -2.35
CA ALA A 115 -12.55 2.89 -2.66
C ALA A 115 -12.87 3.73 -1.41
N TYR A 116 -13.19 3.06 -0.29
CA TYR A 116 -13.39 3.73 1.00
C TYR A 116 -12.11 4.46 1.47
N CYS A 117 -10.97 3.78 1.40
CA CYS A 117 -9.68 4.36 1.76
C CYS A 117 -9.25 5.50 0.84
N GLU A 118 -9.54 5.42 -0.47
CA GLU A 118 -9.13 6.42 -1.45
C GLU A 118 -9.60 7.83 -1.07
N VAL A 119 -10.81 7.95 -0.53
CA VAL A 119 -11.34 9.24 -0.03
C VAL A 119 -10.46 9.80 1.08
N VAL A 120 -9.97 8.93 1.98
CA VAL A 120 -9.12 9.33 3.12
C VAL A 120 -7.74 9.78 2.65
N TYR A 121 -7.11 9.01 1.77
CA TYR A 121 -5.79 9.36 1.23
C TYR A 121 -5.84 10.62 0.36
N ASN A 122 -6.93 10.84 -0.38
CA ASN A 122 -7.09 12.03 -1.22
C ASN A 122 -7.32 13.32 -0.44
N SER A 123 -7.96 13.24 0.73
CA SER A 123 -8.19 14.39 1.61
C SER A 123 -7.03 14.70 2.56
N LEU A 124 -6.01 13.81 2.64
CA LEU A 124 -4.88 13.97 3.55
C LEU A 124 -3.98 15.12 3.10
N THR A 125 -3.62 15.99 4.06
CA THR A 125 -2.56 16.98 3.94
C THR A 125 -1.48 16.70 4.97
N ASP A 126 -0.29 17.27 4.82
CA ASP A 126 0.77 17.12 5.82
C ASP A 126 0.33 17.70 7.18
N ALA A 127 -0.41 18.81 7.17
CA ALA A 127 -0.97 19.41 8.37
C ALA A 127 -2.01 18.50 9.05
N SER A 128 -3.03 18.04 8.30
CA SER A 128 -4.05 17.14 8.86
C SER A 128 -3.48 15.78 9.28
N GLY A 129 -2.38 15.36 8.66
CA GLY A 129 -1.68 14.13 8.99
C GLY A 129 -1.08 14.11 10.40
N THR A 130 -0.75 15.29 10.95
CA THR A 130 -0.21 15.45 12.31
C THR A 130 -1.30 15.54 13.40
N GLU A 131 -2.57 15.54 13.01
CA GLU A 131 -3.67 15.57 13.98
C GLU A 131 -3.74 14.24 14.74
N MET A 132 -3.97 14.34 16.05
CA MET A 132 -4.21 13.19 16.93
C MET A 132 -5.66 12.74 16.83
N ILE A 133 -5.87 11.49 16.48
CA ILE A 133 -7.19 10.87 16.39
C ILE A 133 -7.44 9.99 17.61
N ASP A 134 -8.55 10.21 18.28
CA ASP A 134 -9.01 9.33 19.36
C ASP A 134 -9.70 8.09 18.75
N ILE A 135 -9.22 6.93 19.14
CA ILE A 135 -9.65 5.64 18.59
C ILE A 135 -10.29 4.82 19.69
N THR A 136 -11.55 4.44 19.51
CA THR A 136 -12.21 3.43 20.32
C THR A 136 -12.05 2.07 19.64
N GLN A 137 -11.26 1.19 20.25
CA GLN A 137 -11.09 -0.18 19.76
C GLN A 137 -12.36 -1.00 20.02
N GLU A 138 -12.54 -2.10 19.30
CA GLU A 138 -13.69 -3.02 19.51
C GLU A 138 -13.77 -3.56 20.94
N SER A 139 -12.63 -3.68 21.63
CA SER A 139 -12.54 -4.02 23.05
C SER A 139 -13.01 -2.91 24.00
N GLY A 140 -13.38 -1.73 23.47
CA GLY A 140 -13.71 -0.53 24.25
C GLY A 140 -12.49 0.27 24.72
N ARG A 141 -11.26 -0.21 24.47
CA ARG A 141 -10.03 0.51 24.84
C ARG A 141 -9.87 1.79 24.03
N GLN A 142 -9.62 2.89 24.73
CA GLN A 142 -9.29 4.18 24.09
C GLN A 142 -7.79 4.26 23.83
N THR A 143 -7.45 4.67 22.61
CA THR A 143 -6.08 4.95 22.19
C THR A 143 -6.06 6.21 21.34
N ARG A 144 -4.88 6.82 21.18
CA ARG A 144 -4.70 7.96 20.28
C ARG A 144 -3.56 7.67 19.32
N ASN A 145 -3.70 8.12 18.09
CA ASN A 145 -2.65 7.98 17.09
C ASN A 145 -2.68 9.17 16.14
N LEU A 146 -1.56 9.45 15.49
CA LEU A 146 -1.51 10.42 14.39
C LEU A 146 -2.32 9.89 13.20
N ARG A 147 -3.11 10.74 12.56
CA ARG A 147 -3.86 10.37 11.34
C ARG A 147 -2.95 9.75 10.28
N MET A 148 -1.84 10.40 9.98
CA MET A 148 -0.88 9.90 8.98
C MET A 148 -0.25 8.56 9.39
N ALA A 149 0.02 8.34 10.69
CA ALA A 149 0.57 7.08 11.18
C ALA A 149 -0.38 5.90 10.93
N LEU A 150 -1.71 6.10 11.09
CA LEU A 150 -2.72 5.08 10.77
C LEU A 150 -2.68 4.71 9.29
N LEU A 151 -2.51 5.70 8.40
CA LEU A 151 -2.43 5.47 6.96
C LEU A 151 -1.09 4.85 6.53
N ILE A 152 0.01 5.18 7.22
CA ILE A 152 1.31 4.51 7.03
C ILE A 152 1.22 3.04 7.46
N LEU A 153 0.57 2.74 8.59
CA LEU A 153 0.31 1.36 9.04
C LEU A 153 -0.51 0.59 8.00
N ASN A 154 -1.58 1.21 7.49
CA ASN A 154 -2.38 0.61 6.42
C ASN A 154 -1.55 0.30 5.17
N TYR A 155 -0.77 1.28 4.69
CA TYR A 155 0.11 1.10 3.54
C TYR A 155 1.17 0.01 3.78
N GLY A 156 1.82 0.02 4.94
CA GLY A 156 2.85 -0.96 5.31
C GLY A 156 2.30 -2.39 5.35
N HIS A 157 1.15 -2.58 6.01
CA HIS A 157 0.45 -3.87 6.07
C HIS A 157 0.02 -4.36 4.69
N ASN A 158 -0.53 -3.49 3.85
CA ASN A 158 -0.89 -3.85 2.48
C ASN A 158 0.32 -4.31 1.66
N ASN A 159 1.51 -3.72 1.86
CA ASN A 159 2.75 -4.18 1.24
C ASN A 159 3.19 -5.56 1.75
N GLU A 160 3.07 -5.80 3.05
CA GLU A 160 3.37 -7.10 3.66
C GLU A 160 2.49 -8.20 3.06
N ILE A 161 1.18 -7.96 3.01
CA ILE A 161 0.24 -8.93 2.44
C ILE A 161 0.44 -9.10 0.93
N TYR A 162 0.73 -8.02 0.20
CA TYR A 162 1.08 -8.12 -1.23
C TYR A 162 2.32 -9.00 -1.44
N GLY A 163 3.35 -8.85 -0.61
CA GLY A 163 4.53 -9.71 -0.64
C GLY A 163 4.18 -11.20 -0.47
N SER A 164 3.28 -11.51 0.46
CA SER A 164 2.74 -12.87 0.62
C SER A 164 1.98 -13.32 -0.63
N MET A 165 1.05 -12.53 -1.16
CA MET A 165 0.26 -12.86 -2.36
C MET A 165 1.14 -13.12 -3.60
N VAL A 166 2.27 -12.43 -3.73
CA VAL A 166 3.26 -12.68 -4.80
C VAL A 166 3.74 -14.12 -4.80
N SER A 167 3.97 -14.71 -3.62
CA SER A 167 4.41 -16.10 -3.51
C SER A 167 3.36 -17.07 -4.06
N TYR A 168 2.08 -16.84 -3.78
CA TYR A 168 0.98 -17.66 -4.33
C TYR A 168 0.91 -17.58 -5.86
N LEU A 169 1.04 -16.39 -6.45
CA LEU A 169 1.08 -16.25 -7.91
C LEU A 169 2.23 -17.03 -8.52
N ARG A 170 3.45 -16.90 -7.94
CA ARG A 170 4.64 -17.59 -8.43
C ARG A 170 4.53 -19.11 -8.35
N MET A 171 3.91 -19.65 -7.33
CA MET A 171 3.61 -21.09 -7.21
C MET A 171 2.71 -21.60 -8.35
N LYS A 172 1.94 -20.69 -9.00
CA LYS A 172 1.11 -20.99 -10.17
C LYS A 172 1.73 -20.56 -11.50
N GLY A 173 2.99 -20.14 -11.49
CA GLY A 173 3.68 -19.67 -12.70
C GLY A 173 3.17 -18.31 -13.21
N ILE A 174 2.39 -17.59 -12.41
CA ILE A 174 1.82 -16.29 -12.78
C ILE A 174 2.80 -15.17 -12.41
N THR A 175 3.11 -14.31 -13.37
CA THR A 175 3.98 -13.13 -13.12
C THR A 175 3.23 -12.09 -12.28
N PRO A 176 3.77 -11.70 -11.10
CA PRO A 176 3.17 -10.65 -10.27
C PRO A 176 3.16 -9.29 -10.99
N PRO A 177 2.16 -8.42 -10.75
CA PRO A 177 2.05 -7.11 -11.39
C PRO A 177 3.31 -6.24 -11.27
N ALA A 178 3.93 -6.19 -10.09
CA ALA A 178 5.15 -5.41 -9.88
C ALA A 178 6.40 -5.96 -10.59
N SER A 179 6.35 -7.21 -11.07
CA SER A 179 7.45 -7.87 -11.81
C SER A 179 7.30 -7.76 -13.33
N GLU A 180 6.24 -7.13 -13.81
CA GLU A 180 6.08 -6.88 -15.24
C GLU A 180 7.10 -5.88 -15.75
N ARG A 181 7.68 -6.15 -16.92
CA ARG A 181 8.54 -5.19 -17.59
C ARG A 181 7.70 -3.96 -17.96
N ARG A 182 8.09 -2.80 -17.46
CA ARG A 182 7.52 -1.55 -17.96
C ARG A 182 7.87 -1.42 -19.43
N PRO A 183 6.93 -1.08 -20.32
CA PRO A 183 7.28 -0.72 -21.68
C PRO A 183 8.31 0.43 -21.65
N PRO A 184 9.28 0.47 -22.60
CA PRO A 184 10.23 1.56 -22.66
C PRO A 184 9.47 2.87 -22.74
N GLN A 185 9.80 3.80 -21.84
CA GLN A 185 9.24 5.15 -21.90
C GLN A 185 9.76 5.78 -23.19
N LYS A 186 8.86 6.19 -24.08
CA LYS A 186 9.22 7.01 -25.23
C LYS A 186 9.81 8.31 -24.68
N GLN A 187 11.10 8.53 -24.96
CA GLN A 187 11.79 9.80 -24.73
C GLN A 187 11.24 10.87 -25.64
#